data_a282b82d9f3beb8edae01c833ddbbcc7
#
_entry.id   a282b82d9f3beb8edae01c833ddbbcc7
#
_cell.length_a   1.000
_cell.length_b   1.000
_cell.length_c   1.000
_cell.angle_alpha   90.00
_cell.angle_beta   90.00
_cell.angle_gamma   90.00
#
_symmetry.space_group_name_H-M   'P 1'
#
loop_
_entity.id
_entity.type
_entity.pdbx_description
1 polymer ?
#
loop_
_entity_poly.entity_id
_entity_poly.type
_entity_poly.pdbx_seq_one_letter_code
_entity_poly.pdbx_strand_id
1 'polypeptide(L)'
;MTSALSATLLALALSTAMATLSQCGDPAQPAPQNPTPAASQGPVAPPRDRIHLLVSGSLSGRLEPCGCASGQLGGLARRLQHIGERRDYDLLLEGGDLIETATELDGLKLLAIRQLLVDMGKYDALGVGPRDLLLPRDQWSAFLAGAPLIASDVVGKAEDWPAQPFVEKTVRDVRVRIASLLLELPEALRGEDSGLSLLSPADGWKRALDGSDAATRRILFVHGDDLQIRKLLPQLTPRPDLVVSVDRGVVEPSPTPTLVDDVPVVSAGTRGRELLDIWLHRDGERSRIACEVIPLAGSKTIPGGGGDPQAKEWILEHRRFVQQDGVLARMVRQQPTANGSSYVGSSMCKTCHPTAYEAYEKSKHAHAWQTLVDAEKDPKRYGWPVTAYPDCVSCHVVGFGEQTGFVSAEDTPDLIGVGCERCHGAGLEHVQTGGKKPLGILGGITKSQLCTQCHDYEQSPTFLYGERWPKIEHGREPSQQPPK
;
A
#
# COMPACT_ATOMS: atom_id res chain seq x y z
N MET A 1 -14.93 -61.71 -6.53
CA MET A 1 -16.23 -61.94 -7.16
C MET A 1 -16.57 -60.61 -7.84
N THR A 2 -16.14 -60.39 -9.13
CA THR A 2 -16.91 -60.55 -10.39
C THR A 2 -18.16 -59.68 -10.43
N SER A 3 -18.38 -58.73 -11.32
CA SER A 3 -18.32 -58.63 -12.79
C SER A 3 -18.54 -57.16 -13.15
N ALA A 4 -17.93 -56.45 -14.04
CA ALA A 4 -17.73 -56.50 -15.50
C ALA A 4 -19.00 -56.32 -16.37
N LEU A 5 -18.83 -55.52 -17.44
CA LEU A 5 -19.59 -55.38 -18.70
C LEU A 5 -20.80 -54.42 -18.69
N SER A 6 -21.09 -53.59 -19.66
CA SER A 6 -20.72 -53.54 -21.08
C SER A 6 -21.06 -52.21 -21.71
N ALA A 7 -20.35 -51.86 -22.76
CA ALA A 7 -20.61 -50.77 -23.72
C ALA A 7 -21.81 -51.12 -24.63
N THR A 8 -22.50 -50.10 -25.21
CA THR A 8 -23.14 -50.24 -26.54
C THR A 8 -23.13 -48.90 -27.27
N LEU A 9 -22.54 -48.93 -28.45
CA LEU A 9 -22.65 -47.98 -29.57
C LEU A 9 -24.05 -47.98 -30.16
N LEU A 10 -24.52 -46.83 -30.65
CA LEU A 10 -25.41 -46.81 -31.79
C LEU A 10 -25.15 -45.59 -32.66
N ALA A 11 -24.62 -45.83 -33.85
CA ALA A 11 -24.62 -44.94 -35.01
C ALA A 11 -25.86 -45.18 -35.84
N LEU A 12 -26.47 -44.13 -36.38
CA LEU A 12 -27.29 -44.27 -37.58
C LEU A 12 -27.20 -43.01 -38.45
N ALA A 13 -27.00 -43.30 -39.73
CA ALA A 13 -26.72 -42.37 -40.83
C ALA A 13 -27.99 -42.09 -41.68
N LEU A 14 -27.80 -41.24 -42.68
CA LEU A 14 -28.62 -40.98 -43.93
C LEU A 14 -29.80 -40.05 -43.75
N SER A 15 -30.08 -39.05 -44.62
CA SER A 15 -30.05 -39.04 -46.09
C SER A 15 -30.10 -37.66 -46.70
N THR A 16 -29.35 -37.47 -47.75
CA THR A 16 -29.47 -36.69 -48.99
C THR A 16 -30.79 -36.00 -49.36
N ALA A 17 -30.68 -34.73 -49.79
CA ALA A 17 -31.50 -34.18 -50.90
C ALA A 17 -30.65 -33.20 -51.72
N MET A 18 -30.36 -33.54 -52.96
CA MET A 18 -29.87 -32.71 -54.05
C MET A 18 -30.99 -31.76 -54.53
N ALA A 19 -30.62 -30.51 -54.77
CA ALA A 19 -31.32 -29.63 -55.71
C ALA A 19 -30.29 -28.82 -56.44
N THR A 20 -30.13 -29.14 -57.70
CA THR A 20 -29.39 -28.44 -58.73
C THR A 20 -30.11 -27.17 -59.17
N LEU A 21 -29.47 -26.04 -59.24
CA LEU A 21 -29.81 -24.96 -60.15
C LEU A 21 -28.54 -24.24 -60.66
N SER A 22 -28.59 -24.00 -61.90
CA SER A 22 -27.69 -23.65 -62.94
C SER A 22 -26.94 -22.33 -62.78
N GLN A 23 -25.76 -22.32 -63.27
CA GLN A 23 -24.75 -21.35 -63.64
C GLN A 23 -25.22 -20.01 -64.18
N CYS A 24 -24.58 -18.91 -63.72
CA CYS A 24 -24.11 -17.84 -64.56
C CYS A 24 -22.71 -17.44 -64.04
N GLY A 25 -21.69 -17.60 -64.87
CA GLY A 25 -20.31 -17.30 -64.53
C GLY A 25 -19.99 -15.82 -64.72
N ASP A 26 -19.17 -15.32 -63.81
CA ASP A 26 -18.39 -14.12 -63.98
C ASP A 26 -16.91 -14.46 -63.72
N PRO A 27 -15.95 -13.77 -64.37
CA PRO A 27 -14.55 -14.18 -64.40
C PRO A 27 -13.87 -13.97 -63.04
N ALA A 28 -13.13 -14.96 -62.61
CA ALA A 28 -12.36 -15.01 -61.40
C ALA A 28 -11.38 -13.84 -61.26
N GLN A 29 -11.56 -13.01 -60.22
CA GLN A 29 -10.50 -12.14 -59.68
C GLN A 29 -9.45 -13.02 -59.00
N PRO A 30 -8.14 -12.73 -59.17
CA PRO A 30 -7.11 -13.44 -58.41
C PRO A 30 -7.23 -13.17 -56.92
N ALA A 31 -7.18 -14.21 -56.13
CA ALA A 31 -7.21 -14.15 -54.66
C ALA A 31 -6.08 -13.22 -54.15
N PRO A 32 -6.33 -12.40 -53.13
CA PRO A 32 -5.28 -11.60 -52.51
C PRO A 32 -4.23 -12.58 -51.91
N GLN A 33 -2.99 -12.43 -52.38
CA GLN A 33 -1.86 -13.14 -51.80
C GLN A 33 -1.70 -12.63 -50.35
N ASN A 34 -1.87 -13.54 -49.39
CA ASN A 34 -1.49 -13.26 -48.01
C ASN A 34 -0.03 -12.87 -47.97
N PRO A 35 0.33 -11.74 -47.35
CA PRO A 35 1.72 -11.38 -47.18
C PRO A 35 2.42 -12.53 -46.40
N THR A 36 3.50 -13.01 -46.95
CA THR A 36 4.39 -13.98 -46.27
C THR A 36 4.66 -13.44 -44.86
N PRO A 37 4.47 -14.24 -43.77
CA PRO A 37 4.82 -13.78 -42.45
C PRO A 37 6.28 -13.35 -42.47
N ALA A 38 6.55 -12.09 -42.14
CA ALA A 38 7.90 -11.63 -41.93
C ALA A 38 8.55 -12.57 -40.91
N ALA A 39 9.70 -13.14 -41.26
CA ALA A 39 10.48 -13.98 -40.38
C ALA A 39 10.56 -13.30 -39.02
N SER A 40 10.08 -13.96 -37.96
CA SER A 40 10.18 -13.50 -36.59
C SER A 40 11.69 -13.26 -36.33
N GLN A 41 12.08 -12.00 -36.31
CA GLN A 41 13.41 -11.65 -35.82
C GLN A 41 13.42 -12.13 -34.38
N GLY A 42 14.33 -13.04 -34.08
CA GLY A 42 14.57 -13.47 -32.71
C GLY A 42 14.80 -12.23 -31.81
N PRO A 43 14.63 -12.35 -30.49
CA PRO A 43 14.71 -11.21 -29.59
C PRO A 43 16.01 -10.45 -29.86
N VAL A 44 15.87 -9.24 -30.43
CA VAL A 44 16.99 -8.32 -30.61
C VAL A 44 17.48 -7.98 -29.22
N ALA A 45 18.74 -8.33 -28.92
CA ALA A 45 19.34 -7.95 -27.63
C ALA A 45 19.12 -6.43 -27.42
N PRO A 46 18.64 -6.01 -26.26
CA PRO A 46 18.40 -4.60 -26.02
C PRO A 46 19.70 -3.81 -26.23
N PRO A 47 19.64 -2.59 -26.76
CA PRO A 47 20.81 -1.74 -26.89
C PRO A 47 21.60 -1.70 -25.59
N ARG A 48 22.94 -1.76 -25.65
CA ARG A 48 23.83 -1.84 -24.48
C ARG A 48 23.68 -0.69 -23.47
N ASP A 49 23.13 0.44 -23.92
CA ASP A 49 22.89 1.65 -23.14
C ASP A 49 21.52 1.71 -22.46
N ARG A 50 20.66 0.72 -22.70
CA ARG A 50 19.36 0.62 -22.00
C ARG A 50 19.52 -0.07 -20.65
N ILE A 51 18.90 0.52 -19.64
CA ILE A 51 18.88 -0.01 -18.28
C ILE A 51 17.44 -0.37 -17.94
N HIS A 52 17.21 -1.59 -17.53
CA HIS A 52 15.90 -2.10 -17.13
C HIS A 52 15.75 -2.07 -15.61
N LEU A 53 14.79 -1.33 -15.12
CA LEU A 53 14.54 -1.09 -13.70
C LEU A 53 13.17 -1.65 -13.30
N LEU A 54 13.12 -2.35 -12.18
CA LEU A 54 11.88 -2.55 -11.44
C LEU A 54 11.90 -1.61 -10.22
N VAL A 55 10.88 -0.77 -10.09
CA VAL A 55 10.85 0.29 -9.09
C VAL A 55 9.55 0.24 -8.32
N SER A 56 9.65 0.41 -7.01
CA SER A 56 8.51 0.58 -6.10
C SER A 56 8.82 1.67 -5.08
N GLY A 57 7.83 2.05 -4.28
CA GLY A 57 8.01 2.99 -3.19
C GLY A 57 6.77 3.14 -2.34
N SER A 58 6.91 3.87 -1.23
CA SER A 58 5.81 4.18 -0.31
C SER A 58 5.04 2.93 0.14
N LEU A 59 5.77 1.92 0.66
CA LEU A 59 5.18 0.66 1.12
C LEU A 59 4.18 0.86 2.27
N SER A 60 4.40 1.86 3.13
CA SER A 60 3.49 2.26 4.21
C SER A 60 3.10 1.11 5.14
N GLY A 61 4.04 0.23 5.50
CA GLY A 61 3.81 -0.91 6.40
C GLY A 61 2.88 -2.00 5.85
N ARG A 62 2.60 -2.01 4.55
CA ARG A 62 1.67 -2.96 3.94
C ARG A 62 2.38 -4.25 3.53
N LEU A 63 2.43 -5.22 4.44
CA LEU A 63 2.99 -6.56 4.15
C LEU A 63 2.11 -7.33 3.16
N GLU A 64 0.80 -7.19 3.29
CA GLU A 64 -0.22 -7.80 2.43
C GLU A 64 -1.26 -6.78 2.01
N PRO A 65 -2.03 -7.06 0.96
CA PRO A 65 -3.18 -6.23 0.64
C PRO A 65 -4.12 -6.18 1.83
N CYS A 66 -4.39 -4.99 2.33
CA CYS A 66 -5.35 -4.81 3.41
C CYS A 66 -6.79 -4.89 2.87
N GLY A 67 -7.68 -5.52 3.67
CA GLY A 67 -9.12 -5.41 3.48
C GLY A 67 -9.84 -6.72 3.11
N CYS A 68 -11.14 -6.70 3.36
CA CYS A 68 -12.05 -7.83 3.18
C CYS A 68 -12.70 -7.86 1.78
N ALA A 69 -12.39 -6.91 0.91
CA ALA A 69 -12.94 -6.81 -0.44
C ALA A 69 -12.13 -7.64 -1.45
N SER A 70 -12.76 -8.06 -2.54
CA SER A 70 -12.06 -8.67 -3.68
C SER A 70 -11.40 -7.60 -4.56
N GLY A 71 -10.32 -7.97 -5.24
CA GLY A 71 -9.64 -7.09 -6.21
C GLY A 71 -8.56 -6.18 -5.63
N GLN A 72 -8.12 -6.44 -4.41
CA GLN A 72 -7.06 -5.66 -3.76
C GLN A 72 -5.71 -5.84 -4.44
N LEU A 73 -5.01 -4.73 -4.59
CA LEU A 73 -3.66 -4.67 -5.14
C LEU A 73 -2.60 -4.67 -4.02
N GLY A 74 -1.39 -5.06 -4.38
CA GLY A 74 -0.24 -4.99 -3.49
C GLY A 74 0.07 -6.30 -2.78
N GLY A 75 0.90 -6.18 -1.74
CA GLY A 75 1.40 -7.28 -0.92
C GLY A 75 2.77 -7.76 -1.34
N LEU A 76 3.66 -7.89 -0.36
CA LEU A 76 5.07 -8.25 -0.61
C LEU A 76 5.23 -9.65 -1.18
N ALA A 77 4.38 -10.60 -0.78
CA ALA A 77 4.43 -11.94 -1.36
C ALA A 77 4.12 -11.96 -2.86
N ARG A 78 3.14 -11.17 -3.33
CA ARG A 78 2.84 -11.03 -4.76
C ARG A 78 3.95 -10.31 -5.51
N ARG A 79 4.52 -9.29 -4.88
CA ARG A 79 5.65 -8.54 -5.41
C ARG A 79 6.85 -9.47 -5.64
N LEU A 80 7.21 -10.26 -4.64
CA LEU A 80 8.33 -11.21 -4.74
C LEU A 80 8.09 -12.31 -5.76
N GLN A 81 6.85 -12.82 -5.89
CA GLN A 81 6.49 -13.74 -6.95
C GLN A 81 6.74 -13.10 -8.32
N HIS A 82 6.22 -11.88 -8.55
CA HIS A 82 6.38 -11.18 -9.83
C HIS A 82 7.87 -10.94 -10.17
N ILE A 83 8.65 -10.48 -9.19
CA ILE A 83 10.11 -10.29 -9.33
C ILE A 83 10.81 -11.62 -9.66
N GLY A 84 10.42 -12.71 -8.99
CA GLY A 84 10.99 -14.04 -9.21
C GLY A 84 10.65 -14.65 -10.57
N GLU A 85 9.49 -14.34 -11.12
CA GLU A 85 9.05 -14.76 -12.46
C GLU A 85 9.73 -13.93 -13.57
N ARG A 86 10.04 -12.67 -13.30
CA ARG A 86 10.76 -11.75 -14.20
C ARG A 86 12.20 -11.60 -13.74
N ARG A 87 13.12 -12.19 -14.48
CA ARG A 87 14.57 -12.13 -14.21
C ARG A 87 15.35 -11.32 -15.25
N ASP A 88 14.66 -10.52 -16.03
CA ASP A 88 15.21 -9.74 -17.14
C ASP A 88 15.51 -8.27 -16.79
N TYR A 89 15.28 -7.86 -15.53
CA TYR A 89 15.64 -6.53 -15.04
C TYR A 89 17.13 -6.44 -14.63
N ASP A 90 17.66 -5.23 -14.68
CA ASP A 90 19.03 -4.93 -14.29
C ASP A 90 19.15 -4.50 -12.83
N LEU A 91 18.20 -3.70 -12.35
CA LEU A 91 18.18 -3.15 -11.00
C LEU A 91 16.77 -3.22 -10.40
N LEU A 92 16.72 -3.51 -9.10
CA LEU A 92 15.51 -3.55 -8.31
C LEU A 92 15.59 -2.50 -7.20
N LEU A 93 14.68 -1.51 -7.22
CA LEU A 93 14.77 -0.31 -6.41
C LEU A 93 13.49 -0.08 -5.60
N GLU A 94 13.65 0.38 -4.35
CA GLU A 94 12.55 0.79 -3.46
C GLU A 94 12.77 2.23 -3.01
N GLY A 95 11.76 3.08 -3.15
CA GLY A 95 11.86 4.51 -2.85
C GLY A 95 11.82 4.89 -1.37
N GLY A 96 11.42 3.99 -0.48
CA GLY A 96 11.28 4.27 0.96
C GLY A 96 9.85 4.51 1.41
N ASP A 97 9.64 5.15 2.57
CA ASP A 97 8.39 5.18 3.33
C ASP A 97 7.89 3.75 3.58
N LEU A 98 8.78 2.95 4.18
CA LEU A 98 8.55 1.53 4.43
C LEU A 98 7.47 1.29 5.48
N ILE A 99 7.26 2.24 6.41
CA ILE A 99 6.25 2.16 7.47
C ILE A 99 5.16 3.22 7.34
N GLU A 100 4.03 3.03 8.05
CA GLU A 100 2.89 3.95 8.05
C GLU A 100 3.01 5.03 9.12
N THR A 101 3.28 4.59 10.35
CA THR A 101 3.42 5.40 11.56
C THR A 101 4.58 4.85 12.39
N ALA A 102 5.04 5.57 13.39
CA ALA A 102 6.15 5.10 14.24
C ALA A 102 5.63 4.35 15.47
N THR A 103 4.76 3.36 15.28
CA THR A 103 4.25 2.53 16.36
C THR A 103 5.16 1.32 16.62
N GLU A 104 4.97 0.67 17.76
CA GLU A 104 5.62 -0.60 18.06
C GLU A 104 5.37 -1.66 16.98
N LEU A 105 4.13 -1.73 16.48
CA LEU A 105 3.77 -2.62 15.37
C LEU A 105 4.58 -2.31 14.11
N ASP A 106 4.77 -1.03 13.77
CA ASP A 106 5.56 -0.65 12.60
C ASP A 106 7.04 -1.05 12.73
N GLY A 107 7.61 -0.95 13.93
CA GLY A 107 8.94 -1.47 14.21
C GLY A 107 9.05 -2.97 13.93
N LEU A 108 8.06 -3.74 14.36
CA LEU A 108 7.99 -5.18 14.08
C LEU A 108 7.74 -5.51 12.60
N LYS A 109 6.89 -4.72 11.93
CA LYS A 109 6.71 -4.86 10.47
C LYS A 109 8.00 -4.59 9.72
N LEU A 110 8.83 -3.66 10.18
CA LEU A 110 10.10 -3.36 9.53
C LEU A 110 11.05 -4.57 9.51
N LEU A 111 11.02 -5.43 10.54
CA LEU A 111 11.76 -6.71 10.53
C LEU A 111 11.31 -7.63 9.39
N ALA A 112 10.00 -7.78 9.22
CA ALA A 112 9.46 -8.59 8.13
C ALA A 112 9.75 -7.96 6.76
N ILE A 113 9.66 -6.63 6.65
CA ILE A 113 10.01 -5.89 5.44
C ILE A 113 11.48 -6.09 5.09
N ARG A 114 12.38 -5.98 6.06
CA ARG A 114 13.81 -6.26 5.85
C ARG A 114 14.03 -7.67 5.29
N GLN A 115 13.46 -8.68 5.94
CA GLN A 115 13.55 -10.06 5.47
C GLN A 115 13.06 -10.21 4.03
N LEU A 116 11.92 -9.60 3.71
CA LEU A 116 11.30 -9.74 2.40
C LEU A 116 12.02 -8.93 1.31
N LEU A 117 12.45 -7.70 1.58
CA LEU A 117 13.10 -6.86 0.57
C LEU A 117 14.60 -7.10 0.47
N VAL A 118 15.30 -7.23 1.60
CA VAL A 118 16.77 -7.34 1.60
C VAL A 118 17.21 -8.80 1.42
N ASP A 119 16.71 -9.71 2.26
CA ASP A 119 17.21 -11.07 2.30
C ASP A 119 16.61 -11.96 1.20
N MET A 120 15.33 -11.77 0.85
CA MET A 120 14.66 -12.52 -0.22
C MET A 120 14.66 -11.77 -1.55
N GLY A 121 14.21 -10.52 -1.57
CA GLY A 121 14.06 -9.71 -2.79
C GLY A 121 15.37 -9.25 -3.40
N LYS A 122 16.45 -9.12 -2.57
CA LYS A 122 17.78 -8.66 -3.03
C LYS A 122 17.72 -7.29 -3.70
N TYR A 123 16.97 -6.36 -3.10
CA TYR A 123 16.90 -4.99 -3.61
C TYR A 123 18.29 -4.34 -3.67
N ASP A 124 18.55 -3.63 -4.77
CA ASP A 124 19.83 -2.96 -5.01
C ASP A 124 19.98 -1.65 -4.26
N ALA A 125 18.87 -0.95 -4.01
CA ALA A 125 18.80 0.27 -3.21
C ALA A 125 17.43 0.44 -2.56
N LEU A 126 17.42 0.97 -1.33
CA LEU A 126 16.23 1.32 -0.58
C LEU A 126 16.33 2.77 -0.10
N GLY A 127 15.42 3.64 -0.54
CA GLY A 127 15.29 4.99 -0.03
C GLY A 127 14.87 5.00 1.43
N VAL A 128 15.25 6.04 2.15
CA VAL A 128 14.73 6.34 3.49
C VAL A 128 13.70 7.44 3.36
N GLY A 129 12.44 7.15 3.73
CA GLY A 129 11.36 8.13 3.69
C GLY A 129 11.20 8.89 5.02
N PRO A 130 10.43 9.98 5.02
CA PRO A 130 10.23 10.80 6.21
C PRO A 130 9.64 10.02 7.39
N ARG A 131 8.78 9.03 7.13
CA ARG A 131 8.16 8.24 8.19
C ARG A 131 9.10 7.21 8.79
N ASP A 132 9.99 6.65 7.98
CA ASP A 132 11.01 5.70 8.45
C ASP A 132 11.89 6.33 9.52
N LEU A 133 12.13 7.65 9.44
CA LEU A 133 12.91 8.41 10.41
C LEU A 133 12.22 8.62 11.76
N LEU A 134 10.90 8.44 11.85
CA LEU A 134 10.14 8.63 13.10
C LEU A 134 10.32 7.48 14.09
N LEU A 135 10.74 6.30 13.63
CA LEU A 135 11.09 5.21 14.54
C LEU A 135 12.31 5.57 15.39
N PRO A 136 12.38 5.06 16.64
CA PRO A 136 13.59 5.17 17.47
C PRO A 136 14.81 4.68 16.68
N ARG A 137 15.90 5.44 16.76
CA ARG A 137 17.11 5.19 15.96
C ARG A 137 17.74 3.83 16.17
N ASP A 138 17.79 3.39 17.42
CA ASP A 138 18.29 2.07 17.79
C ASP A 138 17.46 0.95 17.13
N GLN A 139 16.13 1.12 17.05
CA GLN A 139 15.25 0.13 16.43
C GLN A 139 15.48 0.06 14.92
N TRP A 140 15.32 1.14 14.18
CA TRP A 140 15.42 1.01 12.74
C TRP A 140 16.86 0.83 12.24
N SER A 141 17.88 1.36 12.93
CA SER A 141 19.29 1.07 12.63
C SER A 141 19.61 -0.41 12.78
N ALA A 142 19.14 -1.04 13.87
CA ALA A 142 19.32 -2.46 14.10
C ALA A 142 18.61 -3.31 13.05
N PHE A 143 17.36 -2.93 12.69
CA PHE A 143 16.55 -3.67 11.73
C PHE A 143 17.08 -3.58 10.30
N LEU A 144 17.64 -2.42 9.92
CA LEU A 144 18.11 -2.17 8.56
C LEU A 144 19.65 -2.26 8.41
N ALA A 145 20.37 -2.69 9.44
CA ALA A 145 21.82 -2.87 9.37
C ALA A 145 22.19 -3.79 8.18
N GLY A 146 23.11 -3.31 7.33
CA GLY A 146 23.53 -4.00 6.11
C GLY A 146 22.56 -3.92 4.93
N ALA A 147 21.41 -3.26 5.06
CA ALA A 147 20.54 -2.95 3.93
C ALA A 147 21.15 -1.82 3.06
N PRO A 148 20.94 -1.82 1.73
CA PRO A 148 21.48 -0.79 0.84
C PRO A 148 20.66 0.50 0.93
N LEU A 149 20.64 1.14 2.10
CA LEU A 149 19.87 2.34 2.40
C LEU A 149 20.51 3.57 1.79
N ILE A 150 19.67 4.44 1.20
CA ILE A 150 20.09 5.72 0.63
C ILE A 150 19.32 6.90 1.21
N ALA A 151 20.07 7.95 1.61
CA ALA A 151 19.53 9.25 1.99
C ALA A 151 20.59 10.31 1.68
N SER A 152 20.43 11.05 0.59
CA SER A 152 21.48 11.91 0.06
C SER A 152 21.58 13.24 0.80
N ASP A 153 20.44 13.80 1.23
CA ASP A 153 20.33 15.09 1.90
C ASP A 153 20.20 14.97 3.45
N VAL A 154 20.04 13.76 3.97
CA VAL A 154 20.01 13.56 5.44
C VAL A 154 21.38 13.16 5.94
N VAL A 155 21.82 13.81 7.02
CA VAL A 155 23.07 13.52 7.72
C VAL A 155 22.76 13.20 9.17
N GLY A 156 23.21 12.04 9.63
CA GLY A 156 23.14 11.62 11.02
C GLY A 156 24.51 11.50 11.65
N LYS A 157 24.59 11.28 12.97
CA LYS A 157 25.83 10.94 13.64
C LYS A 157 26.37 9.62 13.09
N ALA A 158 27.66 9.58 12.74
CA ALA A 158 28.24 8.48 11.96
C ALA A 158 28.08 7.09 12.57
N GLU A 159 28.01 6.98 13.90
CA GLU A 159 27.93 5.71 14.62
C GLU A 159 26.54 5.06 14.52
N ASP A 160 25.48 5.85 14.28
CA ASP A 160 24.08 5.39 14.31
C ASP A 160 23.33 5.61 12.98
N TRP A 161 24.01 6.10 11.93
CA TRP A 161 23.38 6.41 10.66
C TRP A 161 23.72 5.38 9.59
N PRO A 162 22.84 4.41 9.27
CA PRO A 162 23.13 3.31 8.33
C PRO A 162 22.99 3.69 6.86
N ALA A 163 22.32 4.82 6.53
CA ALA A 163 22.08 5.16 5.13
C ALA A 163 23.30 5.84 4.49
N GLN A 164 23.58 5.46 3.25
CA GLN A 164 24.62 6.05 2.42
C GLN A 164 24.06 7.23 1.60
N PRO A 165 24.91 8.15 1.13
CA PRO A 165 24.45 9.23 0.26
C PRO A 165 23.95 8.74 -1.10
N PHE A 166 24.40 7.59 -1.54
CA PHE A 166 24.04 6.96 -2.80
C PHE A 166 24.38 5.48 -2.81
N VAL A 167 23.81 4.75 -3.74
CA VAL A 167 24.29 3.44 -4.19
C VAL A 167 24.77 3.55 -5.63
N GLU A 168 25.90 2.93 -5.93
CA GLU A 168 26.41 2.83 -7.31
C GLU A 168 26.43 1.36 -7.76
N LYS A 169 25.94 1.13 -8.96
CA LYS A 169 25.93 -0.17 -9.63
C LYS A 169 26.50 -0.02 -11.05
N THR A 170 27.06 -1.09 -11.58
CA THR A 170 27.48 -1.14 -12.97
C THR A 170 26.58 -2.11 -13.73
N VAL A 171 25.90 -1.62 -14.73
CA VAL A 171 25.00 -2.39 -15.61
C VAL A 171 25.59 -2.35 -17.01
N ARG A 172 26.06 -3.48 -17.54
CA ARG A 172 26.60 -3.58 -18.90
C ARG A 172 27.61 -2.45 -19.23
N ASP A 173 28.58 -2.23 -18.36
CA ASP A 173 29.62 -1.20 -18.46
C ASP A 173 29.11 0.25 -18.26
N VAL A 174 27.84 0.46 -17.94
CA VAL A 174 27.29 1.77 -17.57
C VAL A 174 27.20 1.91 -16.08
N ARG A 175 27.84 2.92 -15.50
CA ARG A 175 27.67 3.26 -14.08
C ARG A 175 26.30 3.88 -13.86
N VAL A 176 25.61 3.42 -12.84
CA VAL A 176 24.29 3.90 -12.43
C VAL A 176 24.38 4.35 -10.99
N ARG A 177 24.09 5.61 -10.74
CA ARG A 177 24.03 6.22 -9.43
C ARG A 177 22.59 6.38 -8.99
N ILE A 178 22.24 5.84 -7.83
CA ILE A 178 20.92 5.91 -7.24
C ILE A 178 21.01 6.78 -5.99
N ALA A 179 20.19 7.81 -5.92
CA ALA A 179 20.13 8.81 -4.86
C ALA A 179 18.70 9.00 -4.35
N SER A 180 18.53 9.56 -3.16
CA SER A 180 17.25 9.87 -2.56
C SER A 180 17.30 11.21 -1.83
N LEU A 181 16.38 12.13 -2.12
CA LEU A 181 16.22 13.40 -1.44
C LEU A 181 14.90 13.44 -0.68
N LEU A 182 14.99 13.81 0.59
CA LEU A 182 13.84 13.89 1.49
C LEU A 182 13.11 15.22 1.39
N LEU A 183 13.81 16.30 1.08
CA LEU A 183 13.40 17.69 0.98
C LEU A 183 13.05 18.35 2.32
N GLU A 184 12.46 17.64 3.28
CA GLU A 184 12.19 18.15 4.63
C GLU A 184 12.21 17.02 5.66
N LEU A 185 12.62 17.34 6.87
CA LEU A 185 12.48 16.42 8.01
C LEU A 185 11.07 16.52 8.59
N PRO A 186 10.53 15.40 9.11
CA PRO A 186 9.34 15.43 9.95
C PRO A 186 9.46 16.48 11.07
N GLU A 187 8.38 17.14 11.39
CA GLU A 187 8.37 18.22 12.41
C GLU A 187 8.97 17.76 13.75
N ALA A 188 8.65 16.54 14.17
CA ALA A 188 9.18 15.94 15.40
C ALA A 188 10.71 15.77 15.41
N LEU A 189 11.37 15.84 14.26
CA LEU A 189 12.82 15.67 14.10
C LEU A 189 13.55 16.96 13.72
N ARG A 190 12.83 18.08 13.66
CA ARG A 190 13.42 19.40 13.39
C ARG A 190 13.98 19.98 14.68
N GLY A 191 15.22 19.68 14.99
CA GLY A 191 15.91 20.19 16.18
C GLY A 191 17.24 19.48 16.44
N GLU A 192 18.06 20.10 17.29
CA GLU A 192 19.41 19.58 17.61
C GLU A 192 19.37 18.22 18.34
N ASP A 193 18.30 17.98 19.09
CA ASP A 193 18.13 16.75 19.87
C ASP A 193 17.89 15.51 19.00
N SER A 194 17.39 15.68 17.78
CA SER A 194 17.17 14.57 16.86
C SER A 194 18.48 13.91 16.40
N GLY A 195 19.60 14.65 16.47
CA GLY A 195 20.88 14.22 15.93
C GLY A 195 20.87 13.99 14.41
N LEU A 196 19.84 14.48 13.71
CA LEU A 196 19.73 14.51 12.25
C LEU A 196 19.82 15.96 11.76
N SER A 197 20.45 16.14 10.61
CA SER A 197 20.44 17.39 9.87
C SER A 197 20.06 17.16 8.43
N LEU A 198 19.38 18.14 7.84
CA LEU A 198 19.00 18.13 6.44
C LEU A 198 19.89 19.12 5.69
N LEU A 199 20.55 18.65 4.66
CA LEU A 199 21.29 19.48 3.72
C LEU A 199 20.32 20.19 2.79
N SER A 200 20.76 21.27 2.13
CA SER A 200 20.01 21.79 0.98
C SER A 200 19.90 20.70 -0.08
N PRO A 201 18.83 20.68 -0.88
CA PRO A 201 18.71 19.69 -1.96
C PRO A 201 19.87 19.71 -2.94
N ALA A 202 20.45 20.87 -3.22
CA ALA A 202 21.63 21.02 -4.08
C ALA A 202 22.88 20.39 -3.45
N ASP A 203 23.10 20.57 -2.14
CA ASP A 203 24.23 19.96 -1.42
C ASP A 203 24.04 18.45 -1.29
N GLY A 204 22.82 17.99 -1.00
CA GLY A 204 22.47 16.56 -0.98
C GLY A 204 22.74 15.90 -2.33
N TRP A 205 22.33 16.56 -3.41
CA TRP A 205 22.59 16.08 -4.77
C TRP A 205 24.09 16.07 -5.10
N LYS A 206 24.82 17.13 -4.78
CA LYS A 206 26.26 17.17 -4.95
C LYS A 206 26.96 16.04 -4.20
N ARG A 207 26.56 15.78 -2.95
CA ARG A 207 27.06 14.66 -2.15
C ARG A 207 26.77 13.30 -2.80
N ALA A 208 25.57 13.13 -3.38
CA ALA A 208 25.19 11.92 -4.10
C ALA A 208 26.02 11.69 -5.35
N LEU A 209 26.55 12.75 -5.97
CA LEU A 209 27.31 12.68 -7.22
C LEU A 209 28.83 12.65 -7.01
N ASP A 210 29.32 12.63 -5.79
CA ASP A 210 30.75 12.58 -5.52
C ASP A 210 31.42 11.40 -6.24
N GLY A 211 32.49 11.68 -7.00
CA GLY A 211 33.19 10.68 -7.84
C GLY A 211 32.43 10.19 -9.07
N SER A 212 31.27 10.75 -9.42
CA SER A 212 30.58 10.44 -10.69
C SER A 212 31.12 11.24 -11.87
N ASP A 213 30.88 10.78 -13.09
CA ASP A 213 31.24 11.46 -14.33
C ASP A 213 30.04 11.72 -15.24
N ALA A 214 30.28 12.29 -16.41
CA ALA A 214 29.25 12.61 -17.39
C ALA A 214 28.57 11.35 -17.97
N ALA A 215 29.27 10.21 -18.01
CA ALA A 215 28.74 8.95 -18.53
C ALA A 215 27.82 8.24 -17.54
N THR A 216 27.91 8.56 -16.25
CA THR A 216 27.08 7.98 -15.18
C THR A 216 25.60 8.28 -15.40
N ARG A 217 24.73 7.27 -15.29
CA ARG A 217 23.27 7.44 -15.25
C ARG A 217 22.86 7.76 -13.83
N ARG A 218 21.91 8.68 -13.66
CA ARG A 218 21.52 9.24 -12.35
C ARG A 218 20.03 9.05 -12.13
N ILE A 219 19.69 8.19 -11.20
CA ILE A 219 18.32 7.92 -10.78
C ILE A 219 18.11 8.61 -9.44
N LEU A 220 17.07 9.41 -9.32
CA LEU A 220 16.77 10.18 -8.13
C LEU A 220 15.37 9.86 -7.60
N PHE A 221 15.28 9.33 -6.39
CA PHE A 221 14.05 9.32 -5.60
C PHE A 221 13.84 10.68 -4.93
N VAL A 222 12.61 11.18 -4.96
CA VAL A 222 12.23 12.43 -4.30
C VAL A 222 10.98 12.20 -3.47
N HIS A 223 11.10 12.43 -2.15
CA HIS A 223 9.94 12.42 -1.25
C HIS A 223 9.22 13.77 -1.34
N GLY A 224 8.39 13.92 -2.36
CA GLY A 224 7.68 15.17 -2.62
C GLY A 224 6.72 15.07 -3.80
N ASP A 225 5.80 16.02 -3.84
CA ASP A 225 4.80 16.15 -4.89
C ASP A 225 5.36 16.76 -6.19
N ASP A 226 4.53 16.79 -7.24
CA ASP A 226 4.90 17.36 -8.54
C ASP A 226 5.34 18.83 -8.45
N LEU A 227 4.72 19.62 -7.58
CA LEU A 227 5.08 21.04 -7.40
C LEU A 227 6.47 21.19 -6.75
N GLN A 228 6.77 20.37 -5.76
CA GLN A 228 8.07 20.35 -5.11
C GLN A 228 9.17 19.91 -6.08
N ILE A 229 8.90 18.87 -6.88
CA ILE A 229 9.84 18.39 -7.91
C ILE A 229 10.12 19.46 -8.98
N ARG A 230 9.10 20.19 -9.44
CA ARG A 230 9.28 21.32 -10.39
C ARG A 230 10.15 22.44 -9.84
N LYS A 231 10.07 22.69 -8.55
CA LYS A 231 10.92 23.70 -7.86
C LYS A 231 12.34 23.20 -7.61
N LEU A 232 12.48 21.89 -7.44
CA LEU A 232 13.75 21.22 -7.14
C LEU A 232 14.67 21.11 -8.36
N LEU A 233 14.14 20.59 -9.49
CA LEU A 233 14.97 20.21 -10.63
C LEU A 233 15.87 21.32 -11.20
N PRO A 234 15.46 22.59 -11.27
CA PRO A 234 16.35 23.68 -11.69
C PRO A 234 17.58 23.89 -10.81
N GLN A 235 17.55 23.41 -9.55
CA GLN A 235 18.65 23.54 -8.59
C GLN A 235 19.68 22.42 -8.71
N LEU A 236 19.38 21.34 -9.43
CA LEU A 236 20.20 20.14 -9.53
C LEU A 236 21.12 20.21 -10.78
N THR A 237 22.44 20.14 -10.56
CA THR A 237 23.45 20.12 -11.63
C THR A 237 24.51 19.07 -11.33
N PRO A 238 24.82 18.15 -12.29
CA PRO A 238 24.07 17.83 -13.51
C PRO A 238 22.67 17.30 -13.19
N ARG A 239 21.74 17.39 -14.13
CA ARG A 239 20.37 16.91 -13.95
C ARG A 239 20.31 15.38 -13.80
N PRO A 240 19.33 14.82 -13.06
CA PRO A 240 19.06 13.38 -13.05
C PRO A 240 18.56 12.91 -14.43
N ASP A 241 18.81 11.64 -14.74
CA ASP A 241 18.30 10.96 -15.93
C ASP A 241 16.85 10.46 -15.75
N LEU A 242 16.46 10.21 -14.50
CA LEU A 242 15.13 9.79 -14.11
C LEU A 242 14.85 10.29 -12.69
N VAL A 243 13.67 10.85 -12.47
CA VAL A 243 13.13 11.12 -11.13
C VAL A 243 11.96 10.19 -10.85
N VAL A 244 11.99 9.56 -9.70
CA VAL A 244 10.88 8.78 -9.15
C VAL A 244 10.33 9.53 -7.94
N SER A 245 9.12 10.06 -8.07
CA SER A 245 8.39 10.68 -6.96
C SER A 245 7.88 9.61 -6.01
N VAL A 246 8.17 9.78 -4.74
CA VAL A 246 7.63 8.97 -3.63
C VAL A 246 6.59 9.83 -2.91
N ASP A 247 5.50 10.12 -3.62
CA ASP A 247 4.36 10.91 -3.11
C ASP A 247 3.21 9.98 -2.74
N ARG A 248 2.82 10.00 -1.47
CA ARG A 248 1.73 9.18 -0.93
C ARG A 248 0.34 9.64 -1.38
N GLY A 249 0.23 10.83 -1.93
CA GLY A 249 -1.00 11.36 -2.51
C GLY A 249 -1.36 10.72 -3.85
N VAL A 250 -0.39 10.09 -4.53
CA VAL A 250 -0.62 9.43 -5.81
C VAL A 250 -1.10 8.00 -5.60
N VAL A 251 -2.40 7.78 -5.73
CA VAL A 251 -3.03 6.47 -5.55
C VAL A 251 -2.83 5.57 -6.76
N GLU A 252 -2.89 6.14 -7.97
CA GLU A 252 -2.75 5.41 -9.23
C GLU A 252 -1.63 6.07 -10.07
N PRO A 253 -0.43 5.46 -10.13
CA PRO A 253 0.66 5.98 -10.93
C PRO A 253 0.35 5.91 -12.43
N SER A 254 0.81 6.90 -13.19
CA SER A 254 0.67 6.94 -14.64
C SER A 254 1.86 6.24 -15.31
N PRO A 255 1.63 5.40 -16.35
CA PRO A 255 2.73 4.88 -17.16
C PRO A 255 3.37 5.96 -18.04
N THR A 256 2.68 7.09 -18.25
CA THR A 256 3.22 8.21 -19.04
C THR A 256 4.01 9.13 -18.12
N PRO A 257 5.33 9.30 -18.33
CA PRO A 257 6.13 10.20 -17.52
C PRO A 257 5.74 11.66 -17.75
N THR A 258 5.77 12.45 -16.69
CA THR A 258 5.74 13.91 -16.80
C THR A 258 7.15 14.40 -17.13
N LEU A 259 7.31 15.27 -18.09
CA LEU A 259 8.60 15.92 -18.36
C LEU A 259 8.68 17.24 -17.59
N VAL A 260 9.69 17.36 -16.76
CA VAL A 260 10.02 18.60 -16.05
C VAL A 260 11.44 18.99 -16.47
N ASP A 261 11.58 20.10 -17.16
CA ASP A 261 12.87 20.56 -17.73
C ASP A 261 13.63 19.46 -18.49
N ASP A 262 12.94 18.74 -19.36
CA ASP A 262 13.43 17.59 -20.13
C ASP A 262 13.81 16.33 -19.30
N VAL A 263 13.60 16.33 -17.98
CA VAL A 263 13.81 15.16 -17.11
C VAL A 263 12.51 14.37 -16.99
N PRO A 264 12.50 13.07 -17.27
CA PRO A 264 11.32 12.23 -17.03
C PRO A 264 11.09 12.03 -15.53
N VAL A 265 9.85 12.26 -15.12
CA VAL A 265 9.36 12.09 -13.74
C VAL A 265 8.22 11.08 -13.75
N VAL A 266 8.31 10.06 -12.91
CA VAL A 266 7.24 9.07 -12.67
C VAL A 266 6.93 9.01 -11.18
N SER A 267 5.73 8.54 -10.82
CA SER A 267 5.38 8.28 -9.41
C SER A 267 5.48 6.79 -9.10
N ALA A 268 6.05 6.45 -7.96
CA ALA A 268 6.10 5.07 -7.47
C ALA A 268 4.73 4.54 -6.97
N GLY A 269 3.70 5.39 -6.93
CA GLY A 269 2.43 5.05 -6.32
C GLY A 269 2.50 5.02 -4.80
N THR A 270 1.54 4.36 -4.17
CA THR A 270 1.46 4.27 -2.70
C THR A 270 1.09 2.88 -2.22
N ARG A 271 1.45 2.56 -0.96
CA ARG A 271 1.09 1.33 -0.26
C ARG A 271 1.57 0.04 -0.94
N GLY A 272 2.60 0.15 -1.78
CA GLY A 272 3.20 -0.99 -2.46
C GLY A 272 2.26 -1.75 -3.37
N ARG A 273 1.28 -1.07 -3.99
CA ARG A 273 0.22 -1.67 -4.81
C ARG A 273 0.69 -2.05 -6.21
N GLU A 274 1.65 -1.33 -6.71
CA GLU A 274 2.16 -1.46 -8.08
C GLU A 274 3.69 -1.60 -8.07
N LEU A 275 4.21 -2.10 -9.18
CA LEU A 275 5.60 -1.99 -9.60
C LEU A 275 5.66 -1.15 -10.88
N LEU A 276 6.67 -0.31 -11.00
CA LEU A 276 7.02 0.34 -12.25
C LEU A 276 8.08 -0.51 -12.95
N ASP A 277 7.82 -0.87 -14.18
CA ASP A 277 8.75 -1.50 -15.10
C ASP A 277 9.26 -0.42 -16.06
N ILE A 278 10.53 -0.04 -15.90
CA ILE A 278 11.09 1.14 -16.55
C ILE A 278 12.31 0.76 -17.39
N TRP A 279 12.27 1.10 -18.67
CA TRP A 279 13.42 1.08 -19.55
C TRP A 279 13.98 2.49 -19.69
N LEU A 280 15.16 2.73 -19.12
CA LEU A 280 15.87 4.00 -19.20
C LEU A 280 16.96 3.93 -20.26
N HIS A 281 17.04 4.92 -21.14
CA HIS A 281 18.15 5.12 -22.07
C HIS A 281 18.44 6.60 -22.25
N ARG A 282 19.64 6.93 -22.73
CA ARG A 282 20.04 8.29 -23.03
C ARG A 282 20.21 8.45 -24.55
N ASP A 283 19.58 9.49 -25.10
CA ASP A 283 19.69 9.90 -26.49
C ASP A 283 20.36 11.28 -26.51
N GLY A 284 21.68 11.28 -26.76
CA GLY A 284 22.52 12.47 -26.57
C GLY A 284 22.54 12.90 -25.09
N GLU A 285 22.12 14.14 -24.84
CA GLU A 285 22.02 14.69 -23.49
C GLU A 285 20.65 14.44 -22.83
N ARG A 286 19.68 13.92 -23.58
CA ARG A 286 18.32 13.70 -23.10
C ARG A 286 18.10 12.27 -22.65
N SER A 287 17.52 12.12 -21.49
CA SER A 287 17.06 10.82 -21.02
C SER A 287 15.63 10.55 -21.49
N ARG A 288 15.38 9.31 -21.88
CA ARG A 288 14.07 8.81 -22.29
C ARG A 288 13.76 7.55 -21.52
N ILE A 289 12.49 7.38 -21.22
CA ILE A 289 11.99 6.15 -20.57
C ILE A 289 10.80 5.60 -21.34
N ALA A 290 10.66 4.28 -21.25
CA ALA A 290 9.38 3.59 -21.41
C ALA A 290 9.02 3.05 -20.04
N CYS A 291 7.78 3.27 -19.60
CA CYS A 291 7.31 2.86 -18.28
C CYS A 291 6.00 2.09 -18.44
N GLU A 292 5.92 0.95 -17.77
CA GLU A 292 4.70 0.18 -17.55
C GLU A 292 4.38 0.17 -16.08
N VAL A 293 3.11 0.33 -15.71
CA VAL A 293 2.63 0.18 -14.35
C VAL A 293 2.05 -1.21 -14.19
N ILE A 294 2.65 -2.01 -13.34
CA ILE A 294 2.26 -3.40 -13.09
C ILE A 294 1.47 -3.46 -11.79
N PRO A 295 0.14 -3.63 -11.84
CA PRO A 295 -0.68 -3.80 -10.65
C PRO A 295 -0.40 -5.17 -10.03
N LEU A 296 -0.04 -5.22 -8.75
CA LEU A 296 0.19 -6.45 -8.01
C LEU A 296 -1.15 -7.08 -7.60
N ALA A 297 -1.90 -7.55 -8.61
CA ALA A 297 -3.22 -8.14 -8.41
C ALA A 297 -3.13 -9.58 -7.91
N GLY A 298 -4.10 -9.97 -7.07
CA GLY A 298 -4.28 -11.35 -6.66
C GLY A 298 -4.94 -12.21 -7.74
N SER A 299 -4.97 -13.52 -7.51
CA SER A 299 -5.74 -14.42 -8.36
C SER A 299 -7.22 -14.05 -8.35
N LYS A 300 -7.84 -13.97 -9.53
CA LYS A 300 -9.30 -13.72 -9.66
C LYS A 300 -10.14 -14.88 -9.10
N THR A 301 -9.56 -16.06 -9.00
CA THR A 301 -10.26 -17.30 -8.62
C THR A 301 -10.05 -17.68 -7.16
N ILE A 302 -9.01 -17.18 -6.51
CA ILE A 302 -8.67 -17.52 -5.12
C ILE A 302 -8.51 -16.20 -4.34
N PRO A 303 -9.43 -15.86 -3.41
CA PRO A 303 -9.27 -14.72 -2.52
C PRO A 303 -7.92 -14.81 -1.78
N GLY A 304 -7.12 -13.75 -1.80
CA GLY A 304 -5.74 -13.78 -1.28
C GLY A 304 -4.76 -14.65 -2.07
N GLY A 305 -5.21 -15.25 -3.20
CA GLY A 305 -4.40 -16.12 -4.04
C GLY A 305 -3.29 -15.38 -4.80
N GLY A 306 -2.24 -16.13 -5.13
CA GLY A 306 -0.99 -15.60 -5.70
C GLY A 306 -0.01 -15.17 -4.61
N GLY A 307 1.25 -15.00 -5.01
CA GLY A 307 2.34 -14.61 -4.15
C GLY A 307 3.32 -15.74 -3.82
N ASP A 308 4.56 -15.35 -3.58
CA ASP A 308 5.64 -16.24 -3.22
C ASP A 308 5.31 -17.02 -1.94
N PRO A 309 5.41 -18.36 -1.93
CA PRO A 309 5.04 -19.19 -0.79
C PRO A 309 5.89 -18.93 0.46
N GLN A 310 7.20 -18.71 0.29
CA GLN A 310 8.10 -18.44 1.40
C GLN A 310 7.83 -17.07 2.02
N ALA A 311 7.57 -16.08 1.19
CA ALA A 311 7.17 -14.75 1.68
C ALA A 311 5.85 -14.79 2.47
N LYS A 312 4.88 -15.59 2.03
CA LYS A 312 3.63 -15.79 2.79
C LYS A 312 3.87 -16.40 4.16
N GLU A 313 4.73 -17.41 4.24
CA GLU A 313 5.06 -18.03 5.52
C GLU A 313 5.73 -17.03 6.47
N TRP A 314 6.69 -16.22 5.99
CA TRP A 314 7.31 -15.16 6.78
C TRP A 314 6.30 -14.12 7.29
N ILE A 315 5.33 -13.73 6.45
CA ILE A 315 4.27 -12.80 6.85
C ILE A 315 3.37 -13.44 7.92
N LEU A 316 3.06 -14.72 7.77
CA LEU A 316 2.26 -15.46 8.74
C LEU A 316 3.00 -15.62 10.09
N GLU A 317 4.30 -15.92 10.06
CA GLU A 317 5.15 -15.98 11.24
C GLU A 317 5.20 -14.63 11.97
N HIS A 318 5.39 -13.54 11.23
CA HIS A 318 5.33 -12.18 11.79
C HIS A 318 4.00 -11.94 12.52
N ARG A 319 2.87 -12.33 11.95
CA ARG A 319 1.55 -12.16 12.56
C ARG A 319 1.36 -12.98 13.83
N ARG A 320 1.83 -14.23 13.80
CA ARG A 320 1.86 -15.09 15.00
C ARG A 320 2.74 -14.50 16.09
N PHE A 321 3.89 -13.96 15.70
CA PHE A 321 4.78 -13.27 16.63
C PHE A 321 4.11 -12.06 17.27
N VAL A 322 3.45 -11.18 16.50
CA VAL A 322 2.72 -10.02 17.02
C VAL A 322 1.68 -10.43 18.06
N GLN A 323 0.96 -11.53 17.83
CA GLN A 323 0.01 -12.08 18.81
C GLN A 323 0.72 -12.60 20.05
N GLN A 324 1.72 -13.46 19.89
CA GLN A 324 2.42 -14.13 21.00
C GLN A 324 3.16 -13.13 21.90
N ASP A 325 3.71 -12.09 21.30
CA ASP A 325 4.41 -11.02 22.01
C ASP A 325 3.45 -10.03 22.69
N GLY A 326 2.14 -10.16 22.49
CA GLY A 326 1.14 -9.34 23.16
C GLY A 326 1.14 -7.86 22.75
N VAL A 327 1.52 -7.55 21.51
CA VAL A 327 1.60 -6.18 20.99
C VAL A 327 0.29 -5.43 21.15
N LEU A 328 -0.85 -6.10 20.87
CA LEU A 328 -2.17 -5.49 21.03
C LEU A 328 -2.38 -4.94 22.46
N ALA A 329 -2.03 -5.72 23.47
CA ALA A 329 -2.19 -5.33 24.88
C ALA A 329 -1.32 -4.11 25.26
N ARG A 330 -0.17 -3.93 24.60
CA ARG A 330 0.69 -2.75 24.80
C ARG A 330 0.23 -1.53 24.04
N MET A 331 -0.47 -1.70 22.92
CA MET A 331 -0.97 -0.60 22.08
C MET A 331 -2.31 -0.02 22.57
N VAL A 332 -3.02 -0.67 23.47
CA VAL A 332 -4.21 -0.09 24.10
C VAL A 332 -3.84 0.90 25.19
N ARG A 333 -4.72 1.86 25.49
CA ARG A 333 -4.60 2.85 26.60
C ARG A 333 -3.34 3.75 26.56
N GLN A 334 -2.73 3.94 25.42
CA GLN A 334 -1.50 4.74 25.31
C GLN A 334 -1.75 6.24 25.29
N GLN A 335 -2.89 6.67 24.74
CA GLN A 335 -3.21 8.09 24.53
C GLN A 335 -4.34 8.54 25.47
N PRO A 336 -4.34 9.80 25.93
CA PRO A 336 -5.51 10.38 26.58
C PRO A 336 -6.75 10.25 25.69
N THR A 337 -7.92 10.08 26.30
CA THR A 337 -9.19 10.09 25.56
C THR A 337 -9.39 11.45 24.89
N ALA A 338 -9.67 11.46 23.60
CA ALA A 338 -9.61 12.66 22.76
C ALA A 338 -10.45 13.84 23.25
N ASN A 339 -11.59 13.60 23.88
CA ASN A 339 -12.45 14.65 24.45
C ASN A 339 -12.36 14.78 25.98
N GLY A 340 -11.40 14.10 26.60
CA GLY A 340 -11.19 14.11 28.06
C GLY A 340 -12.28 13.41 28.90
N SER A 341 -13.27 12.77 28.25
CA SER A 341 -14.32 11.98 28.88
C SER A 341 -13.95 10.50 28.88
N SER A 342 -14.84 9.63 29.38
CA SER A 342 -14.65 8.18 29.33
C SER A 342 -15.68 7.53 28.42
N TYR A 343 -15.30 6.41 27.80
CA TYR A 343 -16.20 5.58 27.02
C TYR A 343 -17.14 4.80 27.95
N VAL A 344 -18.40 4.68 27.54
CA VAL A 344 -19.47 4.03 28.33
C VAL A 344 -20.12 2.86 27.60
N GLY A 345 -19.82 2.70 26.30
CA GLY A 345 -20.41 1.68 25.45
C GLY A 345 -21.79 2.05 24.89
N SER A 346 -22.10 1.48 23.72
CA SER A 346 -23.31 1.82 22.97
C SER A 346 -24.61 1.46 23.70
N SER A 347 -24.58 0.47 24.58
CA SER A 347 -25.75 0.04 25.40
C SER A 347 -26.29 1.18 26.28
N MET A 348 -25.42 2.05 26.77
CA MET A 348 -25.80 3.21 27.58
C MET A 348 -26.59 4.26 26.80
N CYS A 349 -26.40 4.35 25.52
CA CYS A 349 -27.08 5.33 24.65
C CYS A 349 -28.56 4.97 24.41
N LYS A 350 -28.91 3.67 24.49
CA LYS A 350 -30.21 3.10 24.15
C LYS A 350 -31.37 3.76 24.88
N THR A 351 -31.17 4.07 26.15
CA THR A 351 -32.28 4.62 27.01
C THR A 351 -32.75 5.99 26.52
N CYS A 352 -31.84 6.85 26.09
CA CYS A 352 -32.15 8.21 25.65
C CYS A 352 -32.24 8.35 24.12
N HIS A 353 -31.65 7.42 23.38
CA HIS A 353 -31.59 7.42 21.91
C HIS A 353 -32.04 6.09 21.30
N PRO A 354 -33.28 5.61 21.61
CA PRO A 354 -33.74 4.29 21.17
C PRO A 354 -33.79 4.14 19.64
N THR A 355 -34.21 5.19 18.90
CA THR A 355 -34.29 5.16 17.45
C THR A 355 -32.90 5.08 16.77
N ALA A 356 -31.96 5.87 17.28
CA ALA A 356 -30.57 5.85 16.81
C ALA A 356 -29.90 4.50 17.15
N TYR A 357 -30.17 3.96 18.34
CA TYR A 357 -29.66 2.66 18.73
C TYR A 357 -30.20 1.51 17.85
N GLU A 358 -31.49 1.54 17.52
CA GLU A 358 -32.08 0.56 16.62
C GLU A 358 -31.46 0.60 15.21
N ALA A 359 -31.18 1.80 14.68
CA ALA A 359 -30.45 1.96 13.43
C ALA A 359 -29.04 1.38 13.49
N TYR A 360 -28.32 1.63 14.58
CA TYR A 360 -26.99 1.05 14.84
C TYR A 360 -27.05 -0.48 14.92
N GLU A 361 -27.94 -1.04 15.73
CA GLU A 361 -28.04 -2.48 16.00
C GLU A 361 -28.32 -3.29 14.70
N LYS A 362 -29.07 -2.72 13.76
CA LYS A 362 -29.35 -3.30 12.43
C LYS A 362 -28.19 -3.13 11.44
N SER A 363 -27.23 -2.27 11.77
CA SER A 363 -26.13 -1.98 10.87
C SER A 363 -25.01 -3.03 10.97
N LYS A 364 -24.16 -3.11 9.92
CA LYS A 364 -22.97 -3.95 9.97
C LYS A 364 -21.94 -3.44 10.99
N HIS A 365 -22.01 -2.19 11.40
CA HIS A 365 -21.14 -1.61 12.40
C HIS A 365 -21.28 -2.28 13.77
N ALA A 366 -22.49 -2.61 14.19
CA ALA A 366 -22.72 -3.35 15.42
C ALA A 366 -22.07 -4.74 15.43
N HIS A 367 -21.88 -5.33 14.25
CA HIS A 367 -21.32 -6.68 14.07
C HIS A 367 -19.88 -6.69 13.55
N ALA A 368 -19.21 -5.53 13.56
CA ALA A 368 -17.87 -5.42 13.00
C ALA A 368 -16.84 -6.34 13.67
N TRP A 369 -16.88 -6.48 15.00
CA TRP A 369 -16.03 -7.42 15.72
C TRP A 369 -16.27 -8.87 15.32
N GLN A 370 -17.53 -9.27 15.19
CA GLN A 370 -17.88 -10.63 14.76
C GLN A 370 -17.30 -10.96 13.40
N THR A 371 -17.17 -9.95 12.52
CA THR A 371 -16.52 -10.13 11.21
C THR A 371 -15.05 -10.56 11.33
N LEU A 372 -14.32 -10.07 12.34
CA LEU A 372 -12.94 -10.52 12.61
C LEU A 372 -12.93 -11.95 13.16
N VAL A 373 -13.81 -12.25 14.12
CA VAL A 373 -13.92 -13.59 14.70
C VAL A 373 -14.23 -14.64 13.63
N ASP A 374 -15.12 -14.33 12.71
CA ASP A 374 -15.48 -15.23 11.62
C ASP A 374 -14.37 -15.37 10.58
N ALA A 375 -13.66 -14.28 10.30
CA ALA A 375 -12.52 -14.28 9.39
C ALA A 375 -11.33 -15.11 9.92
N GLU A 376 -11.08 -15.06 11.23
CA GLU A 376 -10.04 -15.84 11.89
C GLU A 376 -10.30 -17.35 11.81
N LYS A 377 -11.57 -17.75 11.89
CA LYS A 377 -12.00 -19.15 11.83
C LYS A 377 -11.97 -19.72 10.39
N ASP A 378 -11.96 -18.87 9.39
CA ASP A 378 -11.95 -19.31 7.98
C ASP A 378 -10.50 -19.41 7.44
N PRO A 379 -9.92 -20.63 7.33
CA PRO A 379 -8.56 -20.82 6.87
C PRO A 379 -8.35 -20.43 5.40
N LYS A 380 -9.42 -20.32 4.62
CA LYS A 380 -9.36 -19.85 3.23
C LYS A 380 -9.27 -18.33 3.14
N ARG A 381 -9.71 -17.61 4.18
CA ARG A 381 -9.72 -16.17 4.23
C ARG A 381 -8.46 -15.62 4.87
N TYR A 382 -8.20 -15.99 6.11
CA TYR A 382 -7.02 -15.54 6.84
C TYR A 382 -6.28 -16.68 7.54
N GLY A 383 -6.96 -17.50 8.35
CA GLY A 383 -6.35 -18.62 9.09
C GLY A 383 -5.30 -18.20 10.11
N TRP A 384 -5.35 -16.93 10.57
CA TRP A 384 -4.45 -16.36 11.57
C TRP A 384 -5.21 -15.40 12.51
N PRO A 385 -4.65 -15.06 13.69
CA PRO A 385 -5.37 -14.35 14.74
C PRO A 385 -5.58 -12.86 14.45
N VAL A 386 -6.53 -12.55 13.57
CA VAL A 386 -6.87 -11.16 13.18
C VAL A 386 -7.44 -10.36 14.36
N THR A 387 -8.05 -11.02 15.34
CA THR A 387 -8.57 -10.41 16.57
C THR A 387 -7.47 -9.97 17.55
N ALA A 388 -6.23 -10.39 17.31
CA ALA A 388 -5.04 -9.97 18.06
C ALA A 388 -4.14 -9.01 17.28
N TYR A 389 -4.53 -8.60 16.07
CA TYR A 389 -3.70 -7.76 15.21
C TYR A 389 -4.17 -6.30 15.24
N PRO A 390 -3.35 -5.35 15.73
CA PRO A 390 -3.76 -3.97 15.96
C PRO A 390 -4.37 -3.26 14.74
N ASP A 391 -3.83 -3.46 13.52
CA ASP A 391 -4.39 -2.85 12.30
C ASP A 391 -5.83 -3.28 12.01
N CYS A 392 -6.19 -4.52 12.35
CA CYS A 392 -7.56 -5.02 12.19
C CYS A 392 -8.46 -4.47 13.30
N VAL A 393 -7.98 -4.59 14.54
CA VAL A 393 -8.75 -4.25 15.73
C VAL A 393 -9.10 -2.77 15.77
N SER A 394 -8.17 -1.88 15.40
CA SER A 394 -8.34 -0.43 15.46
C SER A 394 -9.59 0.09 14.74
N CYS A 395 -10.01 -0.55 13.65
CA CYS A 395 -11.21 -0.21 12.90
C CYS A 395 -12.48 -0.92 13.40
N HIS A 396 -12.34 -1.96 14.23
CA HIS A 396 -13.44 -2.85 14.63
C HIS A 396 -13.86 -2.70 16.09
N VAL A 397 -13.35 -1.68 16.80
CA VAL A 397 -13.67 -1.38 18.19
C VAL A 397 -13.79 0.12 18.45
N VAL A 398 -14.23 0.48 19.66
CA VAL A 398 -14.34 1.88 20.10
C VAL A 398 -13.15 2.27 20.96
N GLY A 399 -12.53 3.43 20.68
CA GLY A 399 -11.47 4.01 21.49
C GLY A 399 -10.18 3.21 21.54
N PHE A 400 -9.82 2.51 20.43
CA PHE A 400 -8.55 1.81 20.36
C PHE A 400 -7.37 2.76 20.60
N GLY A 401 -6.48 2.39 21.49
CA GLY A 401 -5.30 3.18 21.87
C GLY A 401 -5.58 4.26 22.94
N GLU A 402 -6.84 4.58 23.24
CA GLU A 402 -7.20 5.60 24.21
C GLU A 402 -7.39 5.02 25.63
N GLN A 403 -7.06 5.82 26.67
CA GLN A 403 -6.99 5.36 28.07
C GLN A 403 -8.26 4.69 28.59
N THR A 404 -9.44 5.14 28.18
CA THR A 404 -10.73 4.60 28.61
C THR A 404 -11.42 3.76 27.53
N GLY A 405 -10.71 3.51 26.41
CA GLY A 405 -11.22 2.77 25.27
C GLY A 405 -11.07 1.25 25.38
N PHE A 406 -11.15 0.59 24.24
CA PHE A 406 -11.05 -0.87 24.10
C PHE A 406 -9.75 -1.42 24.69
N VAL A 407 -9.86 -2.53 25.40
CA VAL A 407 -8.73 -3.30 25.96
C VAL A 407 -8.70 -4.70 25.37
N SER A 408 -9.78 -5.44 25.59
CA SER A 408 -10.00 -6.78 25.04
C SER A 408 -11.52 -7.02 24.90
N ALA A 409 -11.89 -8.05 24.16
CA ALA A 409 -13.31 -8.44 24.06
C ALA A 409 -13.89 -8.94 25.40
N GLU A 410 -13.01 -9.40 26.30
CA GLU A 410 -13.39 -9.88 27.63
C GLU A 410 -13.52 -8.73 28.63
N ASP A 411 -12.55 -7.80 28.65
CA ASP A 411 -12.51 -6.71 29.64
C ASP A 411 -13.44 -5.54 29.28
N THR A 412 -13.65 -5.30 27.98
CA THR A 412 -14.45 -4.18 27.47
C THR A 412 -15.45 -4.63 26.40
N PRO A 413 -16.37 -5.57 26.72
CA PRO A 413 -17.30 -6.15 25.74
C PRO A 413 -18.26 -5.11 25.14
N ASP A 414 -18.56 -4.02 25.84
CA ASP A 414 -19.42 -2.93 25.34
C ASP A 414 -18.72 -2.00 24.33
N LEU A 415 -17.40 -2.16 24.14
CA LEU A 415 -16.59 -1.38 23.20
C LEU A 415 -16.20 -2.14 21.93
N ILE A 416 -16.66 -3.40 21.77
CA ILE A 416 -16.51 -4.14 20.51
C ILE A 416 -17.49 -3.62 19.45
N GLY A 417 -17.10 -3.73 18.17
CA GLY A 417 -17.85 -3.17 17.07
C GLY A 417 -17.61 -1.67 16.88
N VAL A 418 -18.18 -1.09 15.83
CA VAL A 418 -18.09 0.35 15.52
C VAL A 418 -19.27 1.04 16.19
N GLY A 419 -19.20 1.20 17.52
CA GLY A 419 -20.28 1.73 18.34
C GLY A 419 -20.51 3.24 18.18
N CYS A 420 -21.53 3.75 18.90
CA CYS A 420 -21.93 5.16 18.85
C CYS A 420 -20.75 6.12 19.10
N GLU A 421 -19.96 5.81 20.09
CA GLU A 421 -18.83 6.62 20.55
C GLU A 421 -17.62 6.60 19.58
N ARG A 422 -17.59 5.67 18.59
CA ARG A 422 -16.56 5.70 17.52
C ARG A 422 -16.73 6.93 16.61
N CYS A 423 -17.98 7.40 16.49
CA CYS A 423 -18.32 8.59 15.69
C CYS A 423 -18.50 9.84 16.57
N HIS A 424 -19.02 9.70 17.77
CA HIS A 424 -19.41 10.81 18.63
C HIS A 424 -18.38 11.13 19.73
N GLY A 425 -17.40 10.25 19.97
CA GLY A 425 -16.44 10.36 21.08
C GLY A 425 -17.00 9.84 22.40
N ALA A 426 -16.15 9.80 23.42
CA ALA A 426 -16.45 9.25 24.73
C ALA A 426 -17.59 10.01 25.44
N GLY A 427 -18.61 9.28 25.89
CA GLY A 427 -19.92 9.79 26.25
C GLY A 427 -20.22 9.98 27.72
N LEU A 428 -19.31 9.60 28.66
CA LEU A 428 -19.62 9.59 30.09
C LEU A 428 -20.18 10.93 30.60
N GLU A 429 -19.54 12.03 30.25
CA GLU A 429 -19.97 13.37 30.72
C GLU A 429 -21.32 13.78 30.11
N HIS A 430 -21.60 13.40 28.88
CA HIS A 430 -22.90 13.56 28.24
C HIS A 430 -24.00 12.82 29.02
N VAL A 431 -23.76 11.55 29.35
CA VAL A 431 -24.70 10.72 30.13
C VAL A 431 -24.91 11.30 31.54
N GLN A 432 -23.84 11.63 32.25
CA GLN A 432 -23.91 12.17 33.62
C GLN A 432 -24.64 13.51 33.71
N THR A 433 -24.54 14.32 32.66
CA THR A 433 -25.25 15.62 32.61
C THR A 433 -26.66 15.52 32.05
N GLY A 434 -27.16 14.30 31.77
CA GLY A 434 -28.49 14.10 31.18
C GLY A 434 -28.62 14.81 29.79
N GLY A 435 -27.56 14.78 29.00
CA GLY A 435 -27.54 15.39 27.66
C GLY A 435 -27.24 16.90 27.61
N LYS A 436 -27.04 17.57 28.77
CA LYS A 436 -26.75 19.01 28.79
C LYS A 436 -25.41 19.36 28.13
N LYS A 437 -24.43 18.45 28.16
CA LYS A 437 -23.21 18.56 27.38
C LYS A 437 -23.36 17.73 26.11
N PRO A 438 -23.63 18.35 24.95
CA PRO A 438 -23.89 17.60 23.73
C PRO A 438 -22.61 16.94 23.20
N LEU A 439 -22.78 15.76 22.58
CA LEU A 439 -21.76 15.12 21.76
C LEU A 439 -21.99 15.54 20.29
N GLY A 440 -20.90 15.91 19.63
CA GLY A 440 -20.88 16.18 18.20
C GLY A 440 -20.26 15.02 17.40
N ILE A 441 -19.74 15.33 16.24
CA ILE A 441 -18.85 14.43 15.50
C ILE A 441 -17.43 14.62 16.07
N LEU A 442 -16.77 13.49 16.38
CA LEU A 442 -15.44 13.48 16.94
C LEU A 442 -14.44 14.24 16.05
N GLY A 443 -13.62 15.09 16.66
CA GLY A 443 -12.56 15.85 16.01
C GLY A 443 -12.99 17.01 15.12
N GLY A 444 -14.29 17.35 15.08
CA GLY A 444 -14.78 18.50 14.30
C GLY A 444 -14.62 18.34 12.78
N ILE A 445 -14.30 17.15 12.30
CA ILE A 445 -14.17 16.80 10.88
C ILE A 445 -15.53 16.57 10.23
N THR A 446 -15.58 16.54 8.92
CA THR A 446 -16.80 16.19 8.19
C THR A 446 -17.17 14.73 8.39
N LYS A 447 -18.46 14.40 8.27
CA LYS A 447 -18.95 13.01 8.35
C LYS A 447 -18.23 12.10 7.33
N SER A 448 -17.98 12.61 6.13
CA SER A 448 -17.25 11.85 5.10
C SER A 448 -15.82 11.55 5.51
N GLN A 449 -15.09 12.54 6.04
CA GLN A 449 -13.73 12.33 6.54
C GLN A 449 -13.67 11.33 7.71
N LEU A 450 -14.68 11.33 8.58
CA LEU A 450 -14.79 10.34 9.64
C LEU A 450 -14.95 8.91 9.09
N CYS A 451 -15.81 8.75 8.09
CA CYS A 451 -16.02 7.43 7.45
C CYS A 451 -14.74 6.91 6.79
N THR A 452 -14.00 7.79 6.10
CA THR A 452 -12.80 7.38 5.36
C THR A 452 -11.60 7.04 6.25
N GLN A 453 -11.68 7.21 7.56
CA GLN A 453 -10.68 6.67 8.49
C GLN A 453 -10.65 5.14 8.51
N CYS A 454 -11.77 4.48 8.19
CA CYS A 454 -11.90 3.03 8.13
C CYS A 454 -12.29 2.56 6.72
N HIS A 455 -13.08 3.36 5.99
CA HIS A 455 -13.54 3.07 4.65
C HIS A 455 -12.66 3.77 3.61
N ASP A 456 -11.37 3.48 3.64
CA ASP A 456 -10.45 3.92 2.61
C ASP A 456 -10.59 3.08 1.33
N TYR A 457 -9.85 3.44 0.30
CA TYR A 457 -9.87 2.74 -0.98
C TYR A 457 -9.49 1.26 -0.88
N GLU A 458 -8.65 0.89 0.07
CA GLU A 458 -8.20 -0.49 0.26
C GLU A 458 -9.19 -1.33 1.05
N GLN A 459 -9.69 -0.77 2.16
CA GLN A 459 -10.65 -1.49 3.03
C GLN A 459 -12.04 -1.57 2.41
N SER A 460 -12.39 -0.57 1.62
CA SER A 460 -13.73 -0.45 1.04
C SER A 460 -13.66 0.21 -0.35
N PRO A 461 -13.08 -0.44 -1.38
CA PRO A 461 -12.85 0.16 -2.69
C PRO A 461 -14.14 0.61 -3.41
N THR A 462 -15.29 0.09 -2.98
CA THR A 462 -16.62 0.48 -3.49
C THR A 462 -17.39 1.39 -2.54
N PHE A 463 -16.70 2.00 -1.57
CA PHE A 463 -17.36 2.89 -0.62
C PHE A 463 -17.67 4.24 -1.28
N LEU A 464 -18.96 4.54 -1.43
CA LEU A 464 -19.46 5.83 -1.86
C LEU A 464 -20.26 6.43 -0.70
N TYR A 465 -19.77 7.51 -0.11
CA TYR A 465 -20.38 8.15 1.06
C TYR A 465 -21.90 8.40 0.86
N GLY A 466 -22.30 8.99 -0.28
CA GLY A 466 -23.69 9.31 -0.58
C GLY A 466 -24.62 8.09 -0.63
N GLU A 467 -24.09 6.91 -0.97
CA GLU A 467 -24.87 5.66 -1.03
C GLU A 467 -24.90 4.92 0.32
N ARG A 468 -23.86 5.12 1.15
CA ARG A 468 -23.68 4.37 2.40
C ARG A 468 -24.21 5.10 3.60
N TRP A 469 -24.08 6.44 3.62
CA TRP A 469 -24.57 7.28 4.71
C TRP A 469 -26.04 7.05 5.07
N PRO A 470 -27.01 7.01 4.13
CA PRO A 470 -28.41 6.81 4.47
C PRO A 470 -28.73 5.50 5.20
N LYS A 471 -27.79 4.53 5.19
CA LYS A 471 -27.98 3.23 5.87
C LYS A 471 -27.68 3.27 7.36
N ILE A 472 -27.01 4.32 7.83
CA ILE A 472 -26.64 4.51 9.24
C ILE A 472 -27.06 5.89 9.75
N GLU A 473 -27.61 6.73 8.89
CA GLU A 473 -28.08 8.04 9.29
C GLU A 473 -29.25 7.90 10.27
N HIS A 474 -29.16 8.66 11.34
CA HIS A 474 -30.22 8.75 12.34
C HIS A 474 -30.43 10.23 12.68
N GLY A 475 -31.67 10.59 12.94
CA GLY A 475 -32.06 11.93 13.34
C GLY A 475 -31.98 12.13 14.86
N ARG A 476 -32.41 13.32 15.29
CA ARG A 476 -32.68 13.56 16.71
C ARG A 476 -33.94 12.80 17.14
N GLU A 477 -33.94 12.31 18.37
CA GLU A 477 -35.13 11.70 18.95
C GLU A 477 -36.30 12.69 18.95
N PRO A 478 -37.55 12.22 18.77
CA PRO A 478 -38.72 13.09 18.76
C PRO A 478 -38.84 14.01 19.97
N SER A 479 -38.44 13.52 21.15
CA SER A 479 -38.41 14.27 22.40
C SER A 479 -37.32 15.37 22.45
N GLN A 480 -36.36 15.35 21.53
CA GLN A 480 -35.23 16.28 21.45
C GLN A 480 -35.37 17.24 20.28
N GLN A 481 -36.43 17.11 19.49
CA GLN A 481 -36.70 18.05 18.41
C GLN A 481 -37.25 19.38 18.99
N PRO A 482 -36.80 20.55 18.50
CA PRO A 482 -37.39 21.80 18.89
C PRO A 482 -38.90 21.77 18.54
N PRO A 483 -39.77 22.38 19.34
CA PRO A 483 -41.18 22.50 19.01
C PRO A 483 -41.33 23.16 17.63
N LYS A 484 -42.21 22.60 16.81
CA LYS A 484 -42.47 23.11 15.46
C LYS A 484 -43.09 24.48 15.50
#